data_58465f4b44da225cc7ed2a24343519ba
#
_entry.id   58465f4b44da225cc7ed2a24343519ba
#
_cell.length_a   1.000
_cell.length_b   1.000
_cell.length_c   1.000
_cell.angle_alpha   90.00
_cell.angle_beta   90.00
_cell.angle_gamma   90.00
#
_symmetry.space_group_name_H-M   'P 1'
#
loop_
_entity.id
_entity.type
_entity.pdbx_description
1 polymer ?
#
loop_
_entity_poly.entity_id
_entity_poly.type
_entity_poly.pdbx_seq_one_letter_code
_entity_poly.pdbx_strand_id
1 'polypeptide(L)'
;MYDVSKLKEFAVSESGLVFDPATGCIYTSNPVGLLIISGLRQGRENEEIRKMILEEYAADEETVERDLFDFLGQLLGCEVIKDV
;
A
#
# COMPACT_ATOMS: atom_id res chain seq x y z
N MET A 1 9.07 8.24 5.94
CA MET A 1 7.73 8.87 5.79
C MET A 1 7.45 9.16 4.32
N TYR A 2 6.20 9.00 3.91
CA TYR A 2 5.80 9.25 2.54
C TYR A 2 4.70 10.30 2.46
N ASP A 3 4.70 11.08 1.39
CA ASP A 3 3.56 11.92 1.05
C ASP A 3 2.52 11.01 0.37
N VAL A 4 1.39 10.78 1.01
CA VAL A 4 0.32 9.91 0.55
C VAL A 4 -0.93 10.69 0.14
N SER A 5 -0.80 12.00 -0.09
CA SER A 5 -1.93 12.87 -0.42
C SER A 5 -2.72 12.35 -1.62
N LYS A 6 -2.02 11.93 -2.66
CA LYS A 6 -2.64 11.38 -3.86
C LYS A 6 -3.35 10.05 -3.57
N LEU A 7 -2.71 9.20 -2.77
CA LEU A 7 -3.25 7.90 -2.40
C LEU A 7 -4.55 8.03 -1.60
N LYS A 8 -4.67 9.06 -0.79
CA LYS A 8 -5.88 9.31 0.01
C LYS A 8 -7.10 9.62 -0.85
N GLU A 9 -6.91 10.07 -2.08
CA GLU A 9 -7.99 10.37 -3.01
C GLU A 9 -8.50 9.13 -3.74
N PHE A 10 -7.75 8.02 -3.70
CA PHE A 10 -8.13 6.79 -4.38
C PHE A 10 -9.31 6.14 -3.67
N ALA A 11 -10.23 5.57 -4.47
CA ALA A 11 -11.29 4.74 -3.95
C ALA A 11 -10.79 3.29 -3.89
N VAL A 12 -10.96 2.65 -2.75
CA VAL A 12 -10.48 1.29 -2.53
C VAL A 12 -11.65 0.41 -2.09
N SER A 13 -11.90 -0.68 -2.80
CA SER A 13 -12.95 -1.62 -2.45
C SER A 13 -12.37 -2.83 -1.71
N GLU A 14 -13.19 -3.49 -0.92
CA GLU A 14 -12.82 -4.71 -0.21
C GLU A 14 -12.48 -5.87 -1.16
N SER A 15 -12.98 -5.81 -2.38
CA SER A 15 -12.70 -6.84 -3.38
C SER A 15 -11.33 -6.71 -4.06
N GLY A 16 -10.57 -5.68 -3.72
CA GLY A 16 -9.23 -5.48 -4.26
C GLY A 16 -9.15 -4.50 -5.40
N LEU A 17 -10.23 -3.78 -5.69
CA LEU A 17 -10.22 -2.76 -6.74
C LEU A 17 -9.77 -1.43 -6.15
N VAL A 18 -8.86 -0.77 -6.85
CA VAL A 18 -8.33 0.54 -6.48
C VAL A 18 -8.56 1.47 -7.65
N PHE A 19 -9.33 2.53 -7.44
CA PHE A 19 -9.70 3.48 -8.49
C PHE A 19 -8.98 4.81 -8.27
N ASP A 20 -8.30 5.28 -9.34
CA ASP A 20 -7.64 6.59 -9.35
C ASP A 20 -8.58 7.60 -10.02
N PRO A 21 -9.21 8.52 -9.27
CA PRO A 21 -10.15 9.48 -9.86
C PRO A 21 -9.48 10.51 -10.77
N ALA A 22 -8.17 10.74 -10.60
CA ALA A 22 -7.46 11.73 -11.42
C ALA A 22 -7.26 11.24 -12.86
N THR A 23 -7.01 9.94 -13.05
CA THR A 23 -6.76 9.35 -14.37
C THR A 23 -7.90 8.48 -14.87
N GLY A 24 -8.81 8.08 -13.99
CA GLY A 24 -9.87 7.12 -14.29
C GLY A 24 -9.38 5.68 -14.37
N CYS A 25 -8.12 5.43 -14.03
CA CYS A 25 -7.55 4.07 -14.06
C CYS A 25 -8.04 3.23 -12.90
N ILE A 26 -8.23 1.93 -13.18
CA ILE A 26 -8.61 0.95 -12.16
C ILE A 26 -7.46 -0.06 -12.05
N TYR A 27 -7.06 -0.32 -10.82
CA TYR A 27 -6.02 -1.31 -10.51
C TYR A 27 -6.62 -2.42 -9.66
N THR A 28 -6.01 -3.60 -9.72
CA THR A 28 -6.35 -4.69 -8.81
C THR A 28 -5.19 -4.90 -7.85
N SER A 29 -5.51 -5.23 -6.60
CA SER A 29 -4.50 -5.49 -5.59
C SER A 29 -4.90 -6.74 -4.80
N ASN A 30 -3.89 -7.50 -4.33
CA ASN A 30 -4.14 -8.64 -3.46
C ASN A 30 -4.40 -8.13 -2.03
N PRO A 31 -4.86 -9.01 -1.10
CA PRO A 31 -5.16 -8.59 0.27
C PRO A 31 -3.98 -7.94 1.01
N VAL A 32 -2.75 -8.40 0.76
CA VAL A 32 -1.57 -7.80 1.38
C VAL A 32 -1.36 -6.38 0.86
N GLY A 33 -1.52 -6.16 -0.45
CA GLY A 33 -1.43 -4.83 -1.05
C GLY A 33 -2.47 -3.87 -0.49
N LEU A 34 -3.70 -4.34 -0.29
CA LEU A 34 -4.76 -3.54 0.32
C LEU A 34 -4.42 -3.14 1.76
N LEU A 35 -3.82 -4.04 2.51
CA LEU A 35 -3.39 -3.76 3.87
C LEU A 35 -2.29 -2.70 3.91
N ILE A 36 -1.35 -2.77 2.97
CA ILE A 36 -0.29 -1.77 2.83
C ILE A 36 -0.90 -0.40 2.49
N ILE A 37 -1.80 -0.35 1.52
CA ILE A 37 -2.47 0.89 1.13
C ILE A 37 -3.23 1.48 2.33
N SER A 38 -3.96 0.66 3.06
CA SER A 38 -4.69 1.10 4.25
C SER A 38 -3.74 1.71 5.29
N GLY A 39 -2.62 1.04 5.56
CA GLY A 39 -1.62 1.55 6.51
C GLY A 39 -1.03 2.88 6.08
N LEU A 40 -0.68 3.01 4.80
CA LEU A 40 -0.15 4.26 4.26
C LEU A 40 -1.16 5.40 4.36
N ARG A 41 -2.42 5.12 4.06
CA ARG A 41 -3.48 6.13 4.13
C ARG A 41 -3.73 6.60 5.56
N GLN A 42 -3.46 5.75 6.54
CA GLN A 42 -3.58 6.09 7.97
C GLN A 42 -2.34 6.82 8.50
N GLY A 43 -1.31 7.00 7.67
CA GLY A 43 -0.07 7.66 8.07
C GLY A 43 0.87 6.77 8.86
N ARG A 44 0.72 5.46 8.79
CA ARG A 44 1.58 4.53 9.51
C ARG A 44 2.95 4.42 8.86
N GLU A 45 3.95 4.22 9.70
CA GLU A 45 5.32 4.00 9.25
C GLU A 45 5.48 2.56 8.72
N ASN A 46 6.54 2.34 7.94
CA ASN A 46 6.82 1.02 7.35
C ASN A 46 6.87 -0.08 8.39
N GLU A 47 7.48 0.20 9.54
CA GLU A 47 7.59 -0.76 10.64
C GLU A 47 6.22 -1.20 11.15
N GLU A 48 5.29 -0.26 11.29
CA GLU A 48 3.94 -0.55 11.73
C GLU A 48 3.17 -1.37 10.68
N ILE A 49 3.34 -1.02 9.41
CA ILE A 49 2.70 -1.75 8.30
C ILE A 49 3.22 -3.18 8.25
N ARG A 50 4.53 -3.38 8.44
CA ARG A 50 5.14 -4.70 8.50
C ARG A 50 4.51 -5.54 9.61
N LYS A 51 4.34 -4.95 10.79
CA LYS A 51 3.70 -5.63 11.92
C LYS A 51 2.24 -5.99 11.62
N MET A 52 1.51 -5.11 10.97
CA MET A 52 0.13 -5.36 10.57
C MET A 52 0.03 -6.59 9.67
N ILE A 53 0.94 -6.70 8.71
CA ILE A 53 0.96 -7.84 7.79
C ILE A 53 1.29 -9.13 8.54
N LEU A 54 2.28 -9.08 9.43
CA LEU A 54 2.68 -10.26 10.21
C LEU A 54 1.58 -10.74 11.15
N GLU A 55 0.80 -9.83 11.70
CA GLU A 55 -0.33 -10.18 12.58
C GLU A 55 -1.48 -10.80 11.81
N GLU A 56 -1.73 -10.33 10.60
CA GLU A 56 -2.86 -10.77 9.78
C GLU A 56 -2.55 -12.07 9.02
N TYR A 57 -1.30 -12.26 8.64
CA TYR A 57 -0.90 -13.40 7.82
C TYR A 57 0.24 -14.16 8.50
N ALA A 58 0.19 -15.48 8.47
CA ALA A 58 1.25 -16.34 8.98
C ALA A 58 2.39 -16.39 7.96
N ALA A 59 3.07 -15.27 7.77
CA ALA A 59 4.14 -15.14 6.79
C ALA A 59 5.48 -14.95 7.46
N ASP A 60 6.54 -15.31 6.73
CA ASP A 60 7.91 -15.15 7.13
C ASP A 60 8.29 -13.65 7.08
N GLU A 61 8.98 -13.14 8.11
CA GLU A 61 9.38 -11.73 8.19
C GLU A 61 10.16 -11.28 6.98
N GLU A 62 11.08 -12.10 6.49
CA GLU A 62 11.90 -11.76 5.35
C GLU A 62 11.06 -11.60 4.08
N THR A 63 10.09 -12.48 3.88
CA THR A 63 9.16 -12.41 2.76
C THR A 63 8.30 -11.16 2.85
N VAL A 64 7.80 -10.84 4.04
CA VAL A 64 6.98 -9.65 4.27
C VAL A 64 7.77 -8.38 3.97
N GLU A 65 9.00 -8.29 4.45
CA GLU A 65 9.86 -7.13 4.20
C GLU A 65 10.12 -6.94 2.70
N ARG A 66 10.41 -8.02 1.99
CA ARG A 66 10.64 -7.97 0.55
C ARG A 66 9.39 -7.53 -0.20
N ASP A 67 8.24 -8.13 0.11
CA ASP A 67 6.99 -7.81 -0.55
C ASP A 67 6.56 -6.36 -0.28
N LEU A 68 6.73 -5.90 0.95
CA LEU A 68 6.45 -4.52 1.31
C LEU A 68 7.35 -3.55 0.54
N PHE A 69 8.64 -3.85 0.50
CA PHE A 69 9.63 -3.04 -0.21
C PHE A 69 9.30 -2.96 -1.71
N ASP A 70 8.98 -4.10 -2.32
CA ASP A 70 8.64 -4.16 -3.75
C ASP A 70 7.36 -3.37 -4.05
N PHE A 71 6.36 -3.51 -3.19
CA PHE A 71 5.09 -2.80 -3.36
C PHE A 71 5.27 -1.29 -3.23
N LEU A 72 6.02 -0.85 -2.21
CA LEU A 72 6.34 0.57 -2.03
C LEU A 72 7.11 1.11 -3.23
N GLY A 73 8.04 0.34 -3.76
CA GLY A 73 8.79 0.70 -4.95
C GLY A 73 7.89 0.91 -6.17
N GLN A 74 6.88 0.08 -6.34
CA GLN A 74 5.90 0.24 -7.41
C GLN A 74 5.08 1.51 -7.24
N LEU A 75 4.63 1.80 -6.02
CA LEU A 75 3.86 3.02 -5.73
C LEU A 75 4.70 4.28 -5.97
N LEU A 76 5.96 4.25 -5.57
CA LEU A 76 6.90 5.36 -5.79
C LEU A 76 7.16 5.54 -7.29
N GLY A 77 7.37 4.44 -8.01
CA GLY A 77 7.62 4.47 -9.45
C GLY A 77 6.46 5.02 -10.26
N CYS A 78 5.23 4.78 -9.80
CA CYS A 78 4.02 5.31 -10.42
C CYS A 78 3.63 6.68 -9.89
N GLU A 79 4.43 7.24 -8.98
CA GLU A 79 4.18 8.54 -8.35
C GLU A 79 2.87 8.62 -7.57
N VAL A 80 2.38 7.47 -7.10
CA VAL A 80 1.19 7.39 -6.25
C VAL A 80 1.51 7.88 -4.84
N ILE A 81 2.73 7.60 -4.38
CA ILE A 81 3.29 8.15 -3.16
C ILE A 81 4.63 8.80 -3.49
N LYS A 82 5.08 9.68 -2.62
CA LYS A 82 6.38 10.37 -2.79
C LYS A 82 7.19 10.28 -1.52
N ASP A 83 8.50 10.15 -1.67
CA ASP A 83 9.42 10.23 -0.55
C ASP A 83 9.51 11.68 -0.07
N VAL A 84 9.48 11.84 1.24
CA VAL A 84 9.51 13.18 1.86
C VAL A 84 10.81 13.39 2.60
#